data_ad09fc901ab5c6b4df563ea754c0e5e7
#
_entry.id   ad09fc901ab5c6b4df563ea754c0e5e7
#
_cell.length_a   1.000
_cell.length_b   1.000
_cell.length_c   1.000
_cell.angle_alpha   90.00
_cell.angle_beta   90.00
_cell.angle_gamma   90.00
#
_symmetry.space_group_name_H-M   'P 1'
#
loop_
_entity.id
_entity.type
_entity.pdbx_description
1 polymer ?
#
loop_
_entity_poly.entity_id
_entity_poly.type
_entity_poly.pdbx_seq_one_letter_code
_entity_poly.pdbx_strand_id
1 'polypeptide(L)'
;MESIRLSEITFRSNGLNGRNPNLSSVSWSFSTQDSTHPDLTELRRIVQLRFNVTDAYVDEHGIPNFRVEREAAKDKFKALMGDLRPLQLSASVRFDSDNLLIKIFQRIQARRSNPFINVMLMFATIGTILFASYSLTYSMDPQVLKTVFGHLDLNVQIAMFAGSIFGIIALHESGHKLAAWNHRMDSTFPYFIPGPPPFGTFGAVISLKSPPANRDQLFDLGFSGPAVGFITTIVVAIISILTAPLVPEAQVESLVSQGLLSVQAWPKTPLLMILLSYLDIRVVPPGQTLVLTQVAFAAEIGALITFLNIIPAWQLDGGHIMRAALGHQGHRIATGIGLVALALAGYWPFALLILVMMFTRGGWAGVEPLDDVSSLSKGRKVLFVLAIAMLVLCFMIF
;
A
#
# COMPACT_ATOMS: atom_id res chain seq x y z
N MET A 1 33.19 42.13 -1.31
CA MET A 1 32.18 41.03 -1.18
C MET A 1 31.15 41.29 -2.25
N GLU A 2 31.39 40.72 -3.40
CA GLU A 2 30.54 40.90 -4.58
C GLU A 2 29.29 40.04 -4.45
N SER A 3 28.14 40.68 -4.54
CA SER A 3 26.85 40.04 -4.65
C SER A 3 26.74 39.39 -6.03
N ILE A 4 26.85 38.07 -6.09
CA ILE A 4 26.59 37.31 -7.32
C ILE A 4 25.08 37.44 -7.63
N ARG A 5 24.74 38.21 -8.64
CA ARG A 5 23.39 38.29 -9.19
C ARG A 5 23.10 36.99 -9.94
N LEU A 6 22.03 36.30 -9.55
CA LEU A 6 21.52 35.03 -10.15
C LEU A 6 21.02 35.19 -11.62
N SER A 7 21.34 36.29 -12.31
CA SER A 7 20.83 36.63 -13.64
C SER A 7 21.55 35.99 -14.85
N GLU A 8 22.51 35.10 -14.64
CA GLU A 8 23.32 34.57 -15.77
C GLU A 8 23.31 33.04 -15.97
N ILE A 9 22.40 32.31 -15.33
CA ILE A 9 22.36 30.85 -15.53
C ILE A 9 21.11 30.46 -16.30
N THR A 10 21.27 30.32 -17.63
CA THR A 10 20.23 29.79 -18.54
C THR A 10 20.37 28.27 -18.63
N PHE A 11 19.37 27.51 -18.19
CA PHE A 11 19.31 26.07 -18.40
C PHE A 11 18.17 25.68 -19.35
N ARG A 12 18.51 24.89 -20.39
CA ARG A 12 17.54 24.29 -21.34
C ARG A 12 16.85 23.11 -20.68
N SER A 13 15.52 23.11 -20.72
CA SER A 13 14.69 21.97 -20.37
C SER A 13 14.69 20.94 -21.51
N ASN A 14 15.31 19.80 -21.31
CA ASN A 14 15.07 18.64 -22.17
C ASN A 14 13.78 17.95 -21.69
N GLY A 15 12.78 17.89 -22.57
CA GLY A 15 11.52 17.24 -22.31
C GLY A 15 11.70 15.76 -21.95
N LEU A 16 11.21 15.36 -20.80
CA LEU A 16 11.14 13.97 -20.38
C LEU A 16 9.70 13.49 -20.39
N ASN A 17 9.44 12.58 -21.33
CA ASN A 17 8.23 11.76 -21.39
C ASN A 17 8.10 10.88 -20.14
N GLY A 18 7.00 11.03 -19.42
CA GLY A 18 6.21 9.99 -18.77
C GLY A 18 6.88 9.07 -17.76
N ARG A 19 7.89 9.47 -16.97
CA ARG A 19 8.42 8.65 -15.87
C ARG A 19 8.30 9.38 -14.55
N ASN A 20 7.83 8.70 -13.51
CA ASN A 20 7.80 9.21 -12.14
C ASN A 20 9.23 9.59 -11.74
N PRO A 21 9.53 10.85 -11.44
CA PRO A 21 10.88 11.22 -11.06
C PRO A 21 11.13 10.80 -9.61
N ASN A 22 12.14 9.97 -9.38
CA ASN A 22 12.79 9.89 -8.07
C ASN A 22 13.29 11.29 -7.70
N LEU A 23 13.11 11.72 -6.45
CA LEU A 23 13.59 13.02 -5.97
C LEU A 23 15.09 13.24 -6.19
N SER A 24 15.88 12.16 -6.37
CA SER A 24 17.30 12.19 -6.69
C SER A 24 17.62 12.41 -8.18
N SER A 25 16.65 12.30 -9.09
CA SER A 25 16.84 12.45 -10.55
C SER A 25 16.12 13.65 -11.16
N VAL A 26 15.42 14.45 -10.36
CA VAL A 26 14.74 15.65 -10.82
C VAL A 26 15.75 16.79 -10.77
N SER A 27 16.25 17.24 -11.94
CA SER A 27 16.97 18.48 -12.07
C SER A 27 15.99 19.64 -11.87
N TRP A 28 16.11 20.32 -10.76
CA TRP A 28 15.30 21.49 -10.43
C TRP A 28 15.98 22.71 -11.03
N SER A 29 15.30 23.42 -11.92
CA SER A 29 15.78 24.73 -12.39
C SER A 29 14.80 25.78 -11.92
N PHE A 30 15.28 26.77 -11.17
CA PHE A 30 14.57 28.02 -10.98
C PHE A 30 14.76 28.84 -12.27
N SER A 31 13.68 29.09 -13.01
CA SER A 31 13.69 30.01 -14.13
C SER A 31 13.82 31.44 -13.58
N THR A 32 14.90 32.11 -13.95
CA THR A 32 15.24 33.47 -13.50
C THR A 32 14.34 34.58 -14.09
N GLN A 33 13.32 34.22 -14.86
CA GLN A 33 12.42 35.21 -15.50
C GLN A 33 11.07 35.42 -14.81
N ASP A 34 10.74 34.64 -13.74
CA ASP A 34 9.49 34.84 -13.01
C ASP A 34 9.78 35.53 -11.67
N SER A 35 9.49 36.83 -11.60
CA SER A 35 9.64 37.70 -10.42
C SER A 35 8.76 37.30 -9.21
N THR A 36 8.13 36.12 -9.23
CA THR A 36 7.22 35.60 -8.23
C THR A 36 7.85 34.63 -7.23
N HIS A 37 9.12 34.25 -7.40
CA HIS A 37 9.78 33.35 -6.46
C HIS A 37 10.63 34.11 -5.44
N PRO A 38 10.48 33.81 -4.13
CA PRO A 38 11.26 34.45 -3.08
C PRO A 38 12.76 34.17 -3.27
N ASP A 39 13.57 35.19 -3.02
CA ASP A 39 15.02 35.05 -3.06
C ASP A 39 15.56 34.25 -1.85
N LEU A 40 16.86 33.91 -1.86
CA LEU A 40 17.48 33.16 -0.77
C LEU A 40 17.35 33.89 0.59
N THR A 41 17.35 35.22 0.59
CA THR A 41 17.24 36.05 1.79
C THR A 41 15.85 35.98 2.38
N GLU A 42 14.83 36.02 1.53
CA GLU A 42 13.43 35.88 1.94
C GLU A 42 13.14 34.48 2.45
N LEU A 43 13.62 33.43 1.75
CA LEU A 43 13.50 32.04 2.20
C LEU A 43 14.21 31.82 3.53
N ARG A 44 15.40 32.40 3.72
CA ARG A 44 16.12 32.36 5.00
C ARG A 44 15.29 32.96 6.13
N ARG A 45 14.65 34.11 5.89
CA ARG A 45 13.76 34.73 6.88
C ARG A 45 12.61 33.82 7.28
N ILE A 46 11.96 33.16 6.30
CA ILE A 46 10.87 32.22 6.56
C ILE A 46 11.36 31.03 7.41
N VAL A 47 12.51 30.45 7.07
CA VAL A 47 13.09 29.33 7.83
C VAL A 47 13.47 29.77 9.24
N GLN A 48 14.03 30.98 9.41
CA GLN A 48 14.43 31.54 10.69
C GLN A 48 13.26 31.78 11.65
N LEU A 49 12.01 31.90 11.16
CA LEU A 49 10.83 31.94 12.03
C LEU A 49 10.63 30.65 12.85
N ARG A 50 11.18 29.54 12.39
CA ARG A 50 10.93 28.22 12.96
C ARG A 50 12.21 27.52 13.45
N PHE A 51 13.35 27.77 12.83
CA PHE A 51 14.63 27.10 13.08
C PHE A 51 15.77 28.10 13.26
N ASN A 52 16.76 27.73 14.06
CA ASN A 52 17.99 28.51 14.15
C ASN A 52 18.90 28.16 12.95
N VAL A 53 18.97 29.07 11.97
CA VAL A 53 19.72 28.88 10.72
C VAL A 53 21.19 29.24 10.95
N THR A 54 22.06 28.23 10.85
CA THR A 54 23.53 28.41 10.97
C THR A 54 24.18 28.75 9.64
N ASP A 55 23.64 28.20 8.54
CA ASP A 55 24.17 28.42 7.19
C ASP A 55 23.06 28.37 6.13
N ALA A 56 23.25 29.09 5.01
CA ALA A 56 22.29 29.10 3.91
C ALA A 56 23.05 29.23 2.57
N TYR A 57 22.83 28.31 1.67
CA TYR A 57 23.47 28.26 0.35
C TYR A 57 22.55 27.64 -0.71
N VAL A 58 22.90 27.83 -1.96
CA VAL A 58 22.25 27.19 -3.09
C VAL A 58 23.17 26.09 -3.60
N ASP A 59 22.67 24.86 -3.78
CA ASP A 59 23.46 23.75 -4.28
C ASP A 59 23.68 23.82 -5.80
N GLU A 60 24.48 22.88 -6.34
CA GLU A 60 24.80 22.79 -7.78
C GLU A 60 23.58 22.64 -8.70
N HIS A 61 22.44 22.24 -8.13
CA HIS A 61 21.17 22.08 -8.84
C HIS A 61 20.24 23.29 -8.68
N GLY A 62 20.72 24.37 -8.09
CA GLY A 62 19.95 25.58 -7.85
C GLY A 62 18.96 25.46 -6.69
N ILE A 63 19.07 24.45 -5.83
CA ILE A 63 18.14 24.23 -4.72
C ILE A 63 18.64 25.00 -3.48
N PRO A 64 17.81 25.87 -2.86
CA PRO A 64 18.10 26.50 -1.59
C PRO A 64 18.20 25.48 -0.45
N ASN A 65 19.33 25.50 0.24
CA ASN A 65 19.66 24.64 1.37
C ASN A 65 19.92 25.49 2.61
N PHE A 66 19.34 25.09 3.74
CA PHE A 66 19.48 25.76 5.02
C PHE A 66 19.95 24.74 6.06
N ARG A 67 21.17 24.94 6.57
CA ARG A 67 21.69 24.19 7.70
C ARG A 67 21.14 24.81 8.98
N VAL A 68 20.51 24.02 9.84
CA VAL A 68 19.91 24.47 11.08
C VAL A 68 20.38 23.61 12.24
N GLU A 69 20.35 24.17 13.45
CA GLU A 69 20.72 23.43 14.64
C GLU A 69 19.82 22.20 14.87
N ARG A 70 20.41 21.16 15.47
CA ARG A 70 19.69 19.93 15.79
C ARG A 70 18.75 20.15 16.97
N GLU A 71 17.47 20.21 16.68
CA GLU A 71 16.42 20.37 17.67
C GLU A 71 15.17 19.52 17.30
N ALA A 72 14.13 19.52 18.16
CA ALA A 72 12.89 18.82 17.88
C ALA A 72 12.21 19.41 16.64
N ALA A 73 12.30 18.70 15.50
CA ALA A 73 11.91 19.21 14.19
C ALA A 73 10.40 19.08 13.88
N LYS A 74 9.69 18.13 14.49
CA LYS A 74 8.35 17.69 14.03
C LYS A 74 7.32 18.83 13.91
N ASP A 75 7.11 19.56 14.99
CA ASP A 75 6.11 20.64 15.01
C ASP A 75 6.62 21.88 14.26
N LYS A 76 7.89 22.19 14.40
CA LYS A 76 8.54 23.29 13.69
C LYS A 76 8.52 23.08 12.18
N PHE A 77 8.83 21.86 11.70
CA PHE A 77 8.78 21.53 10.29
C PHE A 77 7.34 21.56 9.74
N LYS A 78 6.37 21.07 10.52
CA LYS A 78 4.95 21.19 10.16
C LYS A 78 4.52 22.64 10.01
N ALA A 79 4.95 23.52 10.90
CA ALA A 79 4.67 24.95 10.81
C ALA A 79 5.35 25.58 9.59
N LEU A 80 6.64 25.25 9.33
CA LEU A 80 7.37 25.71 8.15
C LEU A 80 6.66 25.31 6.86
N MET A 81 6.17 24.07 6.76
CA MET A 81 5.40 23.62 5.60
C MET A 81 4.09 24.41 5.42
N GLY A 82 3.48 24.87 6.52
CA GLY A 82 2.35 25.79 6.51
C GLY A 82 2.70 27.15 5.93
N ASP A 83 3.84 27.71 6.35
CA ASP A 83 4.34 29.02 5.89
C ASP A 83 4.76 28.99 4.40
N LEU A 84 5.30 27.87 3.91
CA LEU A 84 5.71 27.69 2.52
C LEU A 84 4.56 27.39 1.54
N ARG A 85 3.45 26.87 2.04
CA ARG A 85 2.30 26.45 1.21
C ARG A 85 1.70 27.57 0.35
N PRO A 86 1.49 28.80 0.84
CA PRO A 86 0.98 29.92 0.02
C PRO A 86 1.91 30.28 -1.14
N LEU A 87 3.21 30.06 -0.95
CA LEU A 87 4.25 30.32 -1.96
C LEU A 87 4.41 29.18 -2.99
N GLN A 88 3.55 28.16 -2.95
CA GLN A 88 3.66 26.94 -3.76
C GLN A 88 5.00 26.22 -3.60
N LEU A 89 5.62 26.36 -2.42
CA LEU A 89 6.87 25.72 -2.05
C LEU A 89 6.64 24.54 -1.11
N SER A 90 7.61 23.67 -1.06
CA SER A 90 7.71 22.52 -0.17
C SER A 90 9.13 22.43 0.38
N ALA A 91 9.30 21.74 1.49
CA ALA A 91 10.61 21.53 2.07
C ALA A 91 10.83 20.06 2.41
N SER A 92 12.10 19.64 2.53
CA SER A 92 12.47 18.38 3.16
C SER A 92 13.52 18.64 4.23
N VAL A 93 13.49 17.85 5.31
CA VAL A 93 14.48 17.91 6.38
C VAL A 93 15.18 16.56 6.53
N ARG A 94 16.51 16.59 6.62
CA ARG A 94 17.39 15.43 6.76
C ARG A 94 18.47 15.71 7.81
N PHE A 95 19.08 14.62 8.33
CA PHE A 95 20.29 14.75 9.14
C PHE A 95 21.49 15.13 8.25
N ASP A 96 22.30 16.08 8.72
CA ASP A 96 23.57 16.49 8.13
C ASP A 96 24.62 16.58 9.24
N SER A 97 25.27 15.46 9.53
CA SER A 97 26.18 15.30 10.66
C SER A 97 25.50 15.70 11.99
N ASP A 98 25.97 16.75 12.66
CA ASP A 98 25.42 17.25 13.92
C ASP A 98 24.25 18.23 13.74
N ASN A 99 23.96 18.64 12.51
CA ASN A 99 22.93 19.59 12.17
C ASN A 99 21.77 18.94 11.40
N LEU A 100 20.76 19.73 11.09
CA LEU A 100 19.71 19.37 10.15
C LEU A 100 19.88 20.21 8.87
N LEU A 101 19.61 19.56 7.73
CA LEU A 101 19.59 20.20 6.42
C LEU A 101 18.16 20.31 5.94
N ILE A 102 17.67 21.53 5.74
CA ILE A 102 16.37 21.83 5.14
C ILE A 102 16.61 22.24 3.69
N LYS A 103 15.99 21.50 2.75
CA LYS A 103 15.96 21.84 1.33
C LYS A 103 14.60 22.35 0.96
N ILE A 104 14.53 23.49 0.25
CA ILE A 104 13.28 24.08 -0.22
C ILE A 104 13.18 23.91 -1.73
N PHE A 105 12.04 23.44 -2.22
CA PHE A 105 11.79 23.19 -3.64
C PHE A 105 10.35 23.51 -4.02
N GLN A 106 10.09 23.65 -5.32
CA GLN A 106 8.74 23.90 -5.81
C GLN A 106 7.83 22.72 -5.51
N ARG A 107 6.60 23.00 -5.07
CA ARG A 107 5.59 21.98 -4.85
C ARG A 107 5.19 21.36 -6.18
N ILE A 108 5.34 20.04 -6.28
CA ILE A 108 4.93 19.30 -7.48
C ILE A 108 3.41 19.42 -7.64
N GLN A 109 2.97 20.07 -8.72
CA GLN A 109 1.56 20.06 -9.08
C GLN A 109 1.23 18.75 -9.78
N ALA A 110 0.38 17.97 -9.15
CA ALA A 110 0.04 16.67 -9.70
C ALA A 110 -0.92 16.79 -10.88
N ARG A 111 -0.63 16.03 -11.92
CA ARG A 111 -1.49 15.91 -13.09
C ARG A 111 -2.89 15.41 -12.70
N ARG A 112 -3.93 16.05 -13.22
CA ARG A 112 -5.32 15.62 -12.99
C ARG A 112 -5.51 14.20 -13.52
N SER A 113 -6.03 13.29 -12.71
CA SER A 113 -6.46 11.97 -13.16
C SER A 113 -7.80 12.08 -13.90
N ASN A 114 -7.98 11.27 -14.92
CA ASN A 114 -9.25 11.19 -15.63
C ASN A 114 -10.20 10.21 -14.89
N PRO A 115 -11.26 10.68 -14.23
CA PRO A 115 -12.16 9.82 -13.46
C PRO A 115 -12.90 8.80 -14.33
N PHE A 116 -13.09 9.08 -15.61
CA PHE A 116 -13.75 8.16 -16.55
C PHE A 116 -12.97 6.84 -16.69
N ILE A 117 -11.64 6.91 -16.77
CA ILE A 117 -10.78 5.71 -16.84
C ILE A 117 -10.93 4.87 -15.59
N ASN A 118 -10.99 5.50 -14.40
CA ASN A 118 -11.15 4.77 -13.14
C ASN A 118 -12.49 4.01 -13.10
N VAL A 119 -13.58 4.65 -13.53
CA VAL A 119 -14.92 4.05 -13.60
C VAL A 119 -14.96 2.91 -14.62
N MET A 120 -14.39 3.10 -15.79
CA MET A 120 -14.33 2.06 -16.83
C MET A 120 -13.55 0.83 -16.35
N LEU A 121 -12.39 1.03 -15.72
CA LEU A 121 -11.58 -0.06 -15.16
C LEU A 121 -12.30 -0.77 -14.00
N MET A 122 -13.05 -0.04 -13.20
CA MET A 122 -13.87 -0.63 -12.13
C MET A 122 -14.90 -1.60 -12.70
N PHE A 123 -15.69 -1.19 -13.72
CA PHE A 123 -16.67 -2.08 -14.35
C PHE A 123 -16.02 -3.25 -15.08
N ALA A 124 -14.91 -3.03 -15.77
CA ALA A 124 -14.14 -4.12 -16.39
C ALA A 124 -13.67 -5.15 -15.36
N THR A 125 -13.18 -4.68 -14.20
CA THR A 125 -12.75 -5.56 -13.10
C THR A 125 -13.91 -6.32 -12.48
N ILE A 126 -15.06 -5.68 -12.28
CA ILE A 126 -16.27 -6.39 -11.81
C ILE A 126 -16.65 -7.49 -12.82
N GLY A 127 -16.63 -7.20 -14.11
CA GLY A 127 -16.91 -8.18 -15.15
C GLY A 127 -15.94 -9.36 -15.16
N THR A 128 -14.63 -9.11 -15.01
CA THR A 128 -13.61 -10.17 -14.96
C THR A 128 -13.70 -11.00 -13.66
N ILE A 129 -14.05 -10.40 -12.52
CA ILE A 129 -14.31 -11.13 -11.27
C ILE A 129 -15.54 -12.02 -11.39
N LEU A 130 -16.65 -11.51 -11.96
CA LEU A 130 -17.85 -12.30 -12.22
C LEU A 130 -17.55 -13.46 -13.16
N PHE A 131 -16.79 -13.24 -14.23
CA PHE A 131 -16.36 -14.29 -15.14
C PHE A 131 -15.48 -15.34 -14.45
N ALA A 132 -14.55 -14.91 -13.60
CA ALA A 132 -13.71 -15.81 -12.81
C ALA A 132 -14.55 -16.66 -11.85
N SER A 133 -15.51 -16.06 -11.15
CA SER A 133 -16.44 -16.77 -10.28
C SER A 133 -17.29 -17.78 -11.04
N TYR A 134 -17.85 -17.38 -12.18
CA TYR A 134 -18.60 -18.27 -13.07
C TYR A 134 -17.73 -19.47 -13.50
N SER A 135 -16.53 -19.20 -14.01
CA SER A 135 -15.59 -20.26 -14.46
C SER A 135 -15.24 -21.22 -13.32
N LEU A 136 -14.97 -20.68 -12.12
CA LEU A 136 -14.66 -21.48 -10.94
C LEU A 136 -15.84 -22.38 -10.52
N THR A 137 -17.06 -21.86 -10.57
CA THR A 137 -18.28 -22.62 -10.23
C THR A 137 -18.50 -23.77 -11.20
N TYR A 138 -18.49 -23.48 -12.48
CA TYR A 138 -18.82 -24.48 -13.52
C TYR A 138 -17.67 -25.40 -13.92
N SER A 139 -16.46 -25.19 -13.39
CA SER A 139 -15.34 -26.13 -13.51
C SER A 139 -15.30 -27.18 -12.40
N MET A 140 -16.19 -27.09 -11.39
CA MET A 140 -16.28 -28.10 -10.32
C MET A 140 -16.79 -29.44 -10.85
N ASP A 141 -16.35 -30.51 -10.18
CA ASP A 141 -16.85 -31.85 -10.49
C ASP A 141 -18.38 -31.93 -10.28
N PRO A 142 -19.14 -32.54 -11.21
CA PRO A 142 -20.60 -32.67 -11.11
C PRO A 142 -21.07 -33.35 -9.81
N GLN A 143 -20.26 -34.25 -9.24
CA GLN A 143 -20.60 -34.91 -7.97
C GLN A 143 -20.50 -33.91 -6.80
N VAL A 144 -19.48 -33.07 -6.77
CA VAL A 144 -19.33 -32.00 -5.79
C VAL A 144 -20.46 -30.99 -5.92
N LEU A 145 -20.78 -30.54 -7.15
CA LEU A 145 -21.89 -29.64 -7.41
C LEU A 145 -23.21 -30.19 -6.89
N LYS A 146 -23.52 -31.47 -7.13
CA LYS A 146 -24.74 -32.11 -6.69
C LYS A 146 -24.79 -32.32 -5.17
N THR A 147 -23.70 -32.78 -4.56
CA THR A 147 -23.64 -33.16 -3.16
C THR A 147 -23.55 -31.94 -2.23
N VAL A 148 -22.73 -30.97 -2.59
CA VAL A 148 -22.44 -29.80 -1.76
C VAL A 148 -23.36 -28.63 -2.11
N PHE A 149 -23.60 -28.36 -3.39
CA PHE A 149 -24.29 -27.18 -3.88
C PHE A 149 -25.71 -27.45 -4.35
N GLY A 150 -26.20 -28.73 -4.34
CA GLY A 150 -27.51 -29.10 -4.90
C GLY A 150 -28.71 -28.38 -4.29
N HIS A 151 -28.56 -27.78 -3.12
CA HIS A 151 -29.57 -26.98 -2.43
C HIS A 151 -29.31 -25.46 -2.48
N LEU A 152 -28.24 -25.03 -3.14
CA LEU A 152 -27.82 -23.62 -3.20
C LEU A 152 -28.09 -23.04 -4.58
N ASP A 153 -28.49 -21.77 -4.61
CA ASP A 153 -28.49 -21.01 -5.87
C ASP A 153 -27.07 -20.65 -6.29
N LEU A 154 -26.59 -21.26 -7.38
CA LEU A 154 -25.26 -21.03 -7.90
C LEU A 154 -25.01 -19.57 -8.31
N ASN A 155 -26.04 -18.85 -8.78
CA ASN A 155 -25.92 -17.45 -9.13
C ASN A 155 -25.67 -16.59 -7.88
N VAL A 156 -26.30 -16.95 -6.76
CA VAL A 156 -26.05 -16.31 -5.45
C VAL A 156 -24.62 -16.58 -5.01
N GLN A 157 -24.10 -17.80 -5.16
CA GLN A 157 -22.69 -18.12 -4.83
C GLN A 157 -21.70 -17.34 -5.70
N ILE A 158 -21.97 -17.23 -6.99
CA ILE A 158 -21.19 -16.42 -7.93
C ILE A 158 -21.18 -14.94 -7.49
N ALA A 159 -22.35 -14.39 -7.18
CA ALA A 159 -22.48 -13.00 -6.75
C ALA A 159 -21.78 -12.74 -5.40
N MET A 160 -21.91 -13.68 -4.44
CA MET A 160 -21.26 -13.58 -3.13
C MET A 160 -19.74 -13.61 -3.25
N PHE A 161 -19.18 -14.54 -4.05
CA PHE A 161 -17.74 -14.57 -4.31
C PHE A 161 -17.27 -13.25 -4.95
N ALA A 162 -17.92 -12.83 -6.04
CA ALA A 162 -17.54 -11.63 -6.75
C ALA A 162 -17.65 -10.37 -5.87
N GLY A 163 -18.74 -10.27 -5.11
CA GLY A 163 -18.94 -9.19 -4.14
C GLY A 163 -17.89 -9.18 -3.02
N SER A 164 -17.49 -10.36 -2.54
CA SER A 164 -16.45 -10.52 -1.53
C SER A 164 -15.08 -10.06 -2.03
N ILE A 165 -14.64 -10.55 -3.19
CA ILE A 165 -13.34 -10.17 -3.78
C ILE A 165 -13.31 -8.67 -4.08
N PHE A 166 -14.34 -8.15 -4.76
CA PHE A 166 -14.41 -6.73 -5.08
C PHE A 166 -14.47 -5.88 -3.81
N GLY A 167 -15.26 -6.29 -2.81
CA GLY A 167 -15.41 -5.61 -1.53
C GLY A 167 -14.09 -5.53 -0.76
N ILE A 168 -13.35 -6.64 -0.66
CA ILE A 168 -12.03 -6.67 0.01
C ILE A 168 -11.09 -5.67 -0.63
N ILE A 169 -10.96 -5.68 -1.95
CA ILE A 169 -10.03 -4.79 -2.67
C ILE A 169 -10.50 -3.33 -2.60
N ALA A 170 -11.78 -3.07 -2.83
CA ALA A 170 -12.31 -1.72 -2.82
C ALA A 170 -12.21 -1.06 -1.44
N LEU A 171 -12.45 -1.81 -0.36
CA LEU A 171 -12.32 -1.32 1.00
C LEU A 171 -10.86 -1.16 1.42
N HIS A 172 -9.96 -2.05 0.98
CA HIS A 172 -8.50 -1.90 1.14
C HIS A 172 -8.03 -0.55 0.57
N GLU A 173 -8.33 -0.27 -0.71
CA GLU A 173 -7.95 0.99 -1.35
C GLU A 173 -8.65 2.21 -0.71
N SER A 174 -9.88 2.02 -0.22
CA SER A 174 -10.60 3.05 0.53
C SER A 174 -9.90 3.40 1.84
N GLY A 175 -9.26 2.41 2.49
CA GLY A 175 -8.41 2.63 3.67
C GLY A 175 -7.26 3.60 3.38
N HIS A 176 -6.51 3.37 2.31
CA HIS A 176 -5.46 4.28 1.86
C HIS A 176 -6.00 5.67 1.52
N LYS A 177 -7.14 5.72 0.81
CA LYS A 177 -7.78 6.98 0.44
C LYS A 177 -8.23 7.77 1.66
N LEU A 178 -8.76 7.10 2.67
CA LEU A 178 -9.17 7.71 3.94
C LEU A 178 -7.97 8.27 4.71
N ALA A 179 -6.85 7.53 4.77
CA ALA A 179 -5.61 8.03 5.38
C ALA A 179 -5.06 9.25 4.63
N ALA A 180 -5.03 9.20 3.29
CA ALA A 180 -4.60 10.33 2.47
C ALA A 180 -5.50 11.56 2.72
N TRP A 181 -6.81 11.38 2.75
CA TRP A 181 -7.77 12.46 3.03
C TRP A 181 -7.60 13.06 4.42
N ASN A 182 -7.47 12.22 5.46
CA ASN A 182 -7.25 12.67 6.83
C ASN A 182 -5.97 13.50 6.97
N HIS A 183 -4.94 13.15 6.21
CA HIS A 183 -3.67 13.90 6.16
C HIS A 183 -3.64 15.04 5.15
N ARG A 184 -4.78 15.34 4.50
CA ARG A 184 -4.90 16.37 3.46
C ARG A 184 -3.92 16.18 2.31
N MET A 185 -3.64 14.92 1.96
CA MET A 185 -2.81 14.56 0.82
C MET A 185 -3.69 14.29 -0.40
N ASP A 186 -3.30 14.86 -1.52
CA ASP A 186 -3.99 14.62 -2.79
C ASP A 186 -3.65 13.21 -3.30
N SER A 187 -4.67 12.44 -3.64
CA SER A 187 -4.54 11.10 -4.23
C SER A 187 -5.58 10.89 -5.32
N THR A 188 -5.29 9.98 -6.26
CA THR A 188 -6.24 9.61 -7.31
C THR A 188 -7.40 8.79 -6.74
N PHE A 189 -8.46 8.59 -7.53
CA PHE A 189 -9.38 7.49 -7.33
C PHE A 189 -8.66 6.17 -7.61
N PRO A 190 -9.10 5.04 -7.01
CA PRO A 190 -8.52 3.73 -7.29
C PRO A 190 -8.57 3.37 -8.77
N TYR A 191 -7.47 2.84 -9.29
CA TYR A 191 -7.40 2.18 -10.59
C TYR A 191 -7.50 0.69 -10.34
N PHE A 192 -8.68 0.11 -10.58
CA PHE A 192 -8.90 -1.32 -10.52
C PHE A 192 -8.26 -1.98 -11.73
N ILE A 193 -7.58 -3.11 -11.53
CA ILE A 193 -6.84 -3.81 -12.58
C ILE A 193 -7.53 -5.15 -12.84
N PRO A 194 -8.23 -5.30 -13.97
CA PRO A 194 -8.85 -6.58 -14.33
C PRO A 194 -7.79 -7.66 -14.51
N GLY A 195 -8.13 -8.90 -14.18
CA GLY A 195 -7.24 -10.05 -14.25
C GLY A 195 -7.94 -11.31 -14.74
N PRO A 196 -7.18 -12.37 -15.04
CA PRO A 196 -7.73 -13.67 -15.46
C PRO A 196 -8.28 -14.47 -14.25
N PRO A 197 -9.07 -15.53 -14.50
CA PRO A 197 -9.34 -16.54 -13.48
C PRO A 197 -8.03 -17.12 -12.88
N PRO A 198 -8.04 -17.60 -11.64
CA PRO A 198 -9.20 -17.73 -10.74
C PRO A 198 -9.56 -16.45 -9.96
N PHE A 199 -8.72 -15.43 -9.96
CA PHE A 199 -8.91 -14.24 -9.13
C PHE A 199 -9.81 -13.18 -9.78
N GLY A 200 -9.77 -13.06 -11.09
CA GLY A 200 -10.51 -12.06 -11.87
C GLY A 200 -9.95 -10.64 -11.76
N THR A 201 -8.91 -10.41 -10.95
CA THR A 201 -8.29 -9.10 -10.75
C THR A 201 -6.85 -9.23 -10.30
N PHE A 202 -6.03 -8.22 -10.62
CA PHE A 202 -4.69 -8.01 -10.06
C PHE A 202 -4.70 -6.98 -8.90
N GLY A 203 -5.88 -6.64 -8.36
CA GLY A 203 -6.03 -5.65 -7.29
C GLY A 203 -6.40 -4.27 -7.81
N ALA A 204 -6.11 -3.26 -7.00
CA ALA A 204 -6.27 -1.86 -7.38
C ALA A 204 -5.09 -1.04 -6.86
N VAL A 205 -4.94 0.18 -7.35
CA VAL A 205 -3.84 1.07 -6.97
C VAL A 205 -4.34 2.50 -6.88
N ILE A 206 -4.04 3.20 -5.79
CA ILE A 206 -4.14 4.65 -5.72
C ILE A 206 -2.76 5.28 -5.96
N SER A 207 -2.73 6.44 -6.61
CA SER A 207 -1.49 7.20 -6.78
C SER A 207 -1.53 8.44 -5.88
N LEU A 208 -0.52 8.58 -5.04
CA LEU A 208 -0.32 9.80 -4.25
C LEU A 208 0.25 10.89 -5.13
N LYS A 209 -0.29 12.09 -5.00
CA LYS A 209 0.11 13.27 -5.77
C LYS A 209 1.16 14.12 -5.05
N SER A 210 1.43 13.84 -3.80
CA SER A 210 2.44 14.52 -2.97
C SER A 210 3.11 13.52 -2.04
N PRO A 211 4.40 13.69 -1.73
CA PRO A 211 5.08 12.85 -0.77
C PRO A 211 4.50 13.03 0.64
N PRO A 212 4.55 12.00 1.49
CA PRO A 212 4.14 12.11 2.90
C PRO A 212 4.98 13.17 3.63
N ALA A 213 4.34 14.01 4.44
CA ALA A 213 5.05 15.08 5.14
C ALA A 213 6.01 14.55 6.21
N ASN A 214 5.72 13.40 6.83
CA ASN A 214 6.55 12.79 7.88
C ASN A 214 6.34 11.28 7.96
N ARG A 215 7.11 10.63 8.84
CA ARG A 215 7.03 9.17 9.07
C ARG A 215 5.66 8.72 9.57
N ASP A 216 4.94 9.56 10.32
CA ASP A 216 3.60 9.22 10.80
C ASP A 216 2.61 9.09 9.63
N GLN A 217 2.64 10.03 8.69
CA GLN A 217 1.80 9.97 7.48
C GLN A 217 2.16 8.79 6.58
N LEU A 218 3.46 8.51 6.42
CA LEU A 218 3.93 7.36 5.64
C LEU A 218 3.46 6.04 6.27
N PHE A 219 3.51 5.94 7.61
CA PHE A 219 3.02 4.78 8.35
C PHE A 219 1.52 4.59 8.16
N ASP A 220 0.73 5.65 8.37
CA ASP A 220 -0.72 5.58 8.26
C ASP A 220 -1.16 5.18 6.85
N LEU A 221 -0.47 5.68 5.82
CA LEU A 221 -0.70 5.24 4.44
C LEU A 221 -0.43 3.75 4.26
N GLY A 222 0.72 3.26 4.68
CA GLY A 222 1.04 1.83 4.53
C GLY A 222 0.18 0.92 5.40
N PHE A 223 -0.34 1.39 6.54
CA PHE A 223 -1.11 0.56 7.47
C PHE A 223 -2.62 0.54 7.17
N SER A 224 -3.19 1.64 6.72
CA SER A 224 -4.66 1.81 6.65
C SER A 224 -5.34 0.88 5.64
N GLY A 225 -4.75 0.68 4.46
CA GLY A 225 -5.27 -0.26 3.45
C GLY A 225 -5.32 -1.69 3.97
N PRO A 226 -4.17 -2.26 4.36
CA PRO A 226 -4.11 -3.60 4.93
C PRO A 226 -5.02 -3.79 6.15
N ALA A 227 -5.12 -2.80 7.05
CA ALA A 227 -5.98 -2.90 8.23
C ALA A 227 -7.45 -3.02 7.87
N VAL A 228 -7.95 -2.18 6.95
CA VAL A 228 -9.33 -2.24 6.48
C VAL A 228 -9.56 -3.51 5.67
N GLY A 229 -8.63 -3.90 4.79
CA GLY A 229 -8.68 -5.14 4.02
C GLY A 229 -8.72 -6.38 4.92
N PHE A 230 -7.92 -6.41 5.98
CA PHE A 230 -7.91 -7.48 6.96
C PHE A 230 -9.24 -7.62 7.72
N ILE A 231 -9.79 -6.51 8.20
CA ILE A 231 -11.11 -6.50 8.84
C ILE A 231 -12.20 -7.02 7.88
N THR A 232 -12.17 -6.57 6.62
CA THR A 232 -13.09 -7.02 5.59
C THR A 232 -12.94 -8.52 5.33
N THR A 233 -11.71 -9.01 5.28
CA THR A 233 -11.40 -10.44 5.12
C THR A 233 -11.98 -11.27 6.27
N ILE A 234 -11.87 -10.81 7.53
CA ILE A 234 -12.49 -11.46 8.68
C ILE A 234 -14.00 -11.52 8.51
N VAL A 235 -14.66 -10.43 8.10
CA VAL A 235 -16.09 -10.39 7.88
C VAL A 235 -16.51 -11.39 6.79
N VAL A 236 -15.78 -11.43 5.67
CA VAL A 236 -16.05 -12.40 4.58
C VAL A 236 -15.82 -13.83 5.07
N ALA A 237 -14.79 -14.10 5.86
CA ALA A 237 -14.53 -15.41 6.45
C ALA A 237 -15.68 -15.86 7.37
N ILE A 238 -16.19 -14.97 8.22
CA ILE A 238 -17.35 -15.25 9.07
C ILE A 238 -18.60 -15.52 8.22
N ILE A 239 -18.85 -14.70 7.21
CA ILE A 239 -19.99 -14.93 6.26
C ILE A 239 -19.83 -16.30 5.59
N SER A 240 -18.62 -16.69 5.19
CA SER A 240 -18.39 -17.99 4.56
C SER A 240 -18.75 -19.17 5.46
N ILE A 241 -18.43 -19.09 6.76
CA ILE A 241 -18.78 -20.12 7.75
C ILE A 241 -20.31 -20.16 7.98
N LEU A 242 -20.94 -18.99 8.10
CA LEU A 242 -22.39 -18.90 8.34
C LEU A 242 -23.22 -19.40 7.15
N THR A 243 -22.71 -19.24 5.92
CA THR A 243 -23.40 -19.62 4.68
C THR A 243 -22.95 -20.98 4.12
N ALA A 244 -21.93 -21.61 4.72
CA ALA A 244 -21.42 -22.91 4.30
C ALA A 244 -22.51 -24.00 4.39
N PRO A 245 -22.68 -24.88 3.37
CA PRO A 245 -23.60 -25.97 3.45
C PRO A 245 -23.18 -27.01 4.50
N LEU A 246 -24.17 -27.60 5.18
CA LEU A 246 -23.98 -28.75 6.05
C LEU A 246 -24.15 -30.01 5.21
N VAL A 247 -23.16 -30.87 5.21
CA VAL A 247 -23.14 -32.11 4.43
C VAL A 247 -22.86 -33.29 5.37
N PRO A 248 -23.52 -34.46 5.20
CA PRO A 248 -23.21 -35.64 6.00
C PRO A 248 -21.72 -36.02 5.92
N GLU A 249 -21.08 -36.28 7.08
CA GLU A 249 -19.66 -36.62 7.18
C GLU A 249 -19.25 -37.74 6.23
N ALA A 250 -20.02 -38.81 6.15
CA ALA A 250 -19.73 -39.96 5.26
C ALA A 250 -19.66 -39.56 3.77
N GLN A 251 -20.45 -38.55 3.35
CA GLN A 251 -20.39 -38.05 1.95
C GLN A 251 -19.13 -37.20 1.74
N VAL A 252 -18.74 -36.38 2.72
CA VAL A 252 -17.53 -35.59 2.65
C VAL A 252 -16.30 -36.46 2.64
N GLU A 253 -16.24 -37.49 3.51
CA GLU A 253 -15.14 -38.47 3.55
C GLU A 253 -15.00 -39.19 2.19
N SER A 254 -16.14 -39.58 1.58
CA SER A 254 -16.13 -40.15 0.23
C SER A 254 -15.58 -39.18 -0.82
N LEU A 255 -15.94 -37.90 -0.79
CA LEU A 255 -15.41 -36.91 -1.74
C LEU A 255 -13.91 -36.61 -1.49
N VAL A 256 -13.47 -36.62 -0.24
CA VAL A 256 -12.05 -36.45 0.13
C VAL A 256 -11.23 -37.67 -0.33
N SER A 257 -11.72 -38.88 -0.11
CA SER A 257 -11.03 -40.12 -0.53
C SER A 257 -10.89 -40.22 -2.06
N GLN A 258 -11.82 -39.64 -2.81
CA GLN A 258 -11.78 -39.51 -4.26
C GLN A 258 -10.88 -38.36 -4.75
N GLY A 259 -10.34 -37.52 -3.84
CA GLY A 259 -9.54 -36.36 -4.19
C GLY A 259 -10.35 -35.15 -4.75
N LEU A 260 -11.69 -35.21 -4.62
CA LEU A 260 -12.59 -34.15 -5.11
C LEU A 260 -12.75 -32.99 -4.11
N LEU A 261 -12.46 -33.23 -2.83
CA LEU A 261 -12.36 -32.21 -1.78
C LEU A 261 -11.03 -32.33 -1.05
N SER A 262 -10.55 -31.21 -0.50
CA SER A 262 -9.35 -31.17 0.32
C SER A 262 -9.67 -30.68 1.73
N VAL A 263 -8.92 -31.20 2.72
CA VAL A 263 -8.98 -30.71 4.09
C VAL A 263 -8.08 -29.49 4.24
N GLN A 264 -8.63 -28.40 4.77
CA GLN A 264 -7.86 -27.20 5.03
C GLN A 264 -6.87 -27.43 6.17
N ALA A 265 -5.60 -27.11 5.95
CA ALA A 265 -4.54 -27.21 6.94
C ALA A 265 -3.47 -26.14 6.74
N TRP A 266 -2.96 -25.63 7.86
CA TRP A 266 -1.77 -24.80 7.84
C TRP A 266 -0.56 -25.64 7.41
N PRO A 267 0.41 -25.09 6.60
CA PRO A 267 0.51 -23.69 6.19
C PRO A 267 -0.11 -23.32 4.83
N LYS A 268 -0.84 -24.21 4.16
CA LYS A 268 -1.50 -23.90 2.87
C LYS A 268 -2.76 -23.04 3.04
N THR A 269 -3.42 -23.13 4.20
CA THR A 269 -4.54 -22.28 4.57
C THR A 269 -4.05 -21.20 5.54
N PRO A 270 -4.46 -19.93 5.40
CA PRO A 270 -4.07 -18.87 6.34
C PRO A 270 -4.42 -19.22 7.78
N LEU A 271 -3.52 -18.91 8.72
CA LEU A 271 -3.75 -19.17 10.15
C LEU A 271 -5.04 -18.51 10.66
N LEU A 272 -5.39 -17.34 10.12
CA LEU A 272 -6.66 -16.67 10.40
C LEU A 272 -7.87 -17.58 10.16
N MET A 273 -7.94 -18.28 9.03
CA MET A 273 -9.07 -19.15 8.66
C MET A 273 -9.15 -20.35 9.61
N ILE A 274 -8.01 -20.91 9.96
CA ILE A 274 -7.95 -22.03 10.92
C ILE A 274 -8.42 -21.60 12.30
N LEU A 275 -7.96 -20.44 12.80
CA LEU A 275 -8.39 -19.92 14.10
C LEU A 275 -9.90 -19.64 14.14
N LEU A 276 -10.46 -19.09 13.04
CA LEU A 276 -11.89 -18.84 12.95
C LEU A 276 -12.71 -20.11 12.94
N SER A 277 -12.18 -21.23 12.41
CA SER A 277 -12.88 -22.51 12.42
C SER A 277 -13.04 -23.11 13.82
N TYR A 278 -12.18 -22.73 14.79
CA TYR A 278 -12.29 -23.16 16.18
C TYR A 278 -13.22 -22.31 17.06
N LEU A 279 -13.77 -21.21 16.54
CA LEU A 279 -14.59 -20.30 17.35
C LEU A 279 -16.07 -20.71 17.47
N ASP A 280 -16.47 -21.92 17.02
CA ASP A 280 -17.85 -22.40 17.05
C ASP A 280 -18.89 -21.36 16.58
N ILE A 281 -18.53 -20.58 15.55
CA ILE A 281 -19.38 -19.50 15.00
C ILE A 281 -20.75 -20.04 14.56
N ARG A 282 -20.81 -21.34 14.22
CA ARG A 282 -22.02 -22.01 13.79
C ARG A 282 -22.11 -23.40 14.40
N VAL A 283 -23.25 -23.69 15.00
CA VAL A 283 -23.56 -25.03 15.53
C VAL A 283 -23.69 -26.04 14.39
N VAL A 284 -22.90 -27.09 14.45
CA VAL A 284 -22.92 -28.21 13.49
C VAL A 284 -23.61 -29.42 14.15
N PRO A 285 -24.71 -29.94 13.60
CA PRO A 285 -25.35 -31.13 14.13
C PRO A 285 -24.43 -32.36 14.07
N PRO A 286 -24.59 -33.34 14.99
CA PRO A 286 -23.83 -34.60 14.94
C PRO A 286 -23.97 -35.31 13.59
N GLY A 287 -22.88 -35.85 13.05
CA GLY A 287 -22.85 -36.56 11.77
C GLY A 287 -22.88 -35.65 10.53
N GLN A 288 -22.79 -34.37 10.72
CA GLN A 288 -22.66 -33.37 9.63
C GLN A 288 -21.36 -32.59 9.78
N THR A 289 -20.83 -32.05 8.69
CA THR A 289 -19.70 -31.16 8.66
C THR A 289 -19.95 -29.96 7.73
N LEU A 290 -19.23 -28.88 7.96
CA LEU A 290 -19.27 -27.68 7.11
C LEU A 290 -18.36 -27.89 5.90
N VAL A 291 -18.89 -27.67 4.70
CA VAL A 291 -18.09 -27.62 3.48
C VAL A 291 -17.98 -26.15 3.04
N LEU A 292 -16.76 -25.62 3.11
CA LEU A 292 -16.51 -24.23 2.73
C LEU A 292 -16.67 -24.05 1.22
N THR A 293 -17.37 -22.99 0.86
CA THR A 293 -17.70 -22.64 -0.54
C THR A 293 -16.67 -21.65 -1.11
N GLN A 294 -16.90 -21.17 -2.32
CA GLN A 294 -16.08 -20.14 -2.97
C GLN A 294 -15.97 -18.85 -2.14
N VAL A 295 -16.95 -18.55 -1.28
CA VAL A 295 -16.86 -17.37 -0.38
C VAL A 295 -15.69 -17.51 0.60
N ALA A 296 -15.41 -18.74 1.07
CA ALA A 296 -14.21 -18.99 1.88
C ALA A 296 -12.93 -18.79 1.07
N PHE A 297 -12.92 -19.25 -0.18
CA PHE A 297 -11.77 -18.98 -1.08
C PHE A 297 -11.58 -17.47 -1.31
N ALA A 298 -12.65 -16.67 -1.38
CA ALA A 298 -12.51 -15.21 -1.42
C ALA A 298 -11.85 -14.65 -0.14
N ALA A 299 -12.15 -15.20 1.04
CA ALA A 299 -11.47 -14.82 2.28
C ALA A 299 -10.00 -15.24 2.29
N GLU A 300 -9.65 -16.40 1.76
CA GLU A 300 -8.24 -16.83 1.59
C GLU A 300 -7.48 -15.89 0.66
N ILE A 301 -8.08 -15.49 -0.46
CA ILE A 301 -7.53 -14.47 -1.36
C ILE A 301 -7.35 -13.13 -0.62
N GLY A 302 -8.31 -12.73 0.20
CA GLY A 302 -8.22 -11.53 1.02
C GLY A 302 -7.07 -11.57 2.01
N ALA A 303 -6.86 -12.71 2.67
CA ALA A 303 -5.71 -12.93 3.53
C ALA A 303 -4.39 -12.90 2.74
N LEU A 304 -4.36 -13.52 1.56
CA LEU A 304 -3.19 -13.46 0.66
C LEU A 304 -2.87 -12.03 0.23
N ILE A 305 -3.86 -11.26 -0.19
CA ILE A 305 -3.67 -9.84 -0.55
C ILE A 305 -3.10 -9.07 0.63
N THR A 306 -3.65 -9.26 1.83
CA THR A 306 -3.17 -8.61 3.05
C THR A 306 -1.73 -9.03 3.36
N PHE A 307 -1.40 -10.31 3.27
CA PHE A 307 -0.06 -10.85 3.46
C PHE A 307 0.94 -10.22 2.50
N LEU A 308 0.66 -10.27 1.19
CA LEU A 308 1.55 -9.74 0.16
C LEU A 308 1.76 -8.23 0.30
N ASN A 309 0.75 -7.48 0.75
CA ASN A 309 0.88 -6.04 0.96
C ASN A 309 1.63 -5.68 2.24
N ILE A 310 1.47 -6.45 3.34
CA ILE A 310 2.17 -6.16 4.61
C ILE A 310 3.61 -6.66 4.60
N ILE A 311 3.99 -7.55 3.66
CA ILE A 311 5.38 -8.02 3.61
C ILE A 311 6.33 -6.82 3.47
N PRO A 312 7.45 -6.79 4.22
CA PRO A 312 8.34 -5.63 4.28
C PRO A 312 9.21 -5.53 3.01
N ALA A 313 8.60 -5.27 1.86
CA ALA A 313 9.34 -5.22 0.60
C ALA A 313 9.09 -3.92 -0.17
N TRP A 314 10.15 -3.22 -0.47
CA TRP A 314 10.25 -2.05 -1.36
C TRP A 314 9.14 -1.00 -1.12
N GLN A 315 8.24 -0.78 -2.09
CA GLN A 315 7.14 0.20 -2.05
C GLN A 315 5.77 -0.46 -1.79
N LEU A 316 5.73 -1.71 -1.35
CA LEU A 316 4.53 -2.31 -0.81
C LEU A 316 4.13 -1.60 0.50
N ASP A 317 2.92 -1.82 0.96
CA ASP A 317 2.41 -1.22 2.20
C ASP A 317 3.28 -1.54 3.40
N GLY A 318 3.72 -2.79 3.54
CA GLY A 318 4.70 -3.20 4.54
C GLY A 318 6.05 -2.51 4.38
N GLY A 319 6.47 -2.22 3.14
CA GLY A 319 7.64 -1.40 2.86
C GLY A 319 7.48 0.02 3.41
N HIS A 320 6.33 0.66 3.24
CA HIS A 320 6.02 1.97 3.82
C HIS A 320 6.01 1.94 5.35
N ILE A 321 5.40 0.91 5.95
CA ILE A 321 5.39 0.68 7.40
C ILE A 321 6.83 0.56 7.93
N MET A 322 7.68 -0.27 7.30
CA MET A 322 9.08 -0.47 7.70
C MET A 322 9.92 0.79 7.49
N ARG A 323 9.71 1.51 6.38
CA ARG A 323 10.42 2.78 6.11
C ARG A 323 10.10 3.83 7.18
N ALA A 324 8.84 3.92 7.59
CA ALA A 324 8.40 4.82 8.64
C ALA A 324 8.94 4.42 10.02
N ALA A 325 8.93 3.12 10.35
CA ALA A 325 9.33 2.63 11.67
C ALA A 325 10.85 2.57 11.86
N LEU A 326 11.57 2.01 10.90
CA LEU A 326 13.00 1.66 11.00
C LEU A 326 13.92 2.63 10.23
N GLY A 327 13.37 3.57 9.47
CA GLY A 327 14.13 4.50 8.65
C GLY A 327 14.73 3.85 7.40
N HIS A 328 15.65 4.56 6.74
CA HIS A 328 16.17 4.16 5.42
C HIS A 328 16.94 2.83 5.45
N GLN A 329 17.87 2.67 6.39
CA GLN A 329 18.69 1.44 6.50
C GLN A 329 17.86 0.23 6.89
N GLY A 330 17.00 0.38 7.91
CA GLY A 330 16.09 -0.68 8.34
C GLY A 330 15.14 -1.14 7.24
N HIS A 331 14.61 -0.21 6.44
CA HIS A 331 13.78 -0.52 5.28
C HIS A 331 14.52 -1.36 4.22
N ARG A 332 15.77 -1.05 3.91
CA ARG A 332 16.58 -1.82 2.93
C ARG A 332 16.82 -3.25 3.40
N ILE A 333 17.19 -3.42 4.67
CA ILE A 333 17.39 -4.74 5.29
C ILE A 333 16.07 -5.52 5.29
N ALA A 334 14.98 -4.90 5.74
CA ALA A 334 13.66 -5.51 5.77
C ALA A 334 13.19 -5.91 4.36
N THR A 335 13.45 -5.10 3.33
CA THR A 335 13.15 -5.44 1.94
C THR A 335 13.91 -6.69 1.49
N GLY A 336 15.19 -6.80 1.79
CA GLY A 336 15.98 -8.00 1.48
C GLY A 336 15.42 -9.26 2.17
N ILE A 337 15.11 -9.16 3.46
CA ILE A 337 14.49 -10.26 4.23
C ILE A 337 13.12 -10.62 3.64
N GLY A 338 12.28 -9.63 3.32
CA GLY A 338 10.96 -9.85 2.75
C GLY A 338 10.98 -10.56 1.40
N LEU A 339 11.91 -10.19 0.52
CA LEU A 339 12.09 -10.86 -0.78
C LEU A 339 12.53 -12.32 -0.62
N VAL A 340 13.46 -12.60 0.29
CA VAL A 340 13.90 -13.98 0.60
C VAL A 340 12.73 -14.77 1.19
N ALA A 341 11.99 -14.21 2.15
CA ALA A 341 10.83 -14.85 2.75
C ALA A 341 9.75 -15.19 1.73
N LEU A 342 9.44 -14.27 0.79
CA LEU A 342 8.52 -14.52 -0.33
C LEU A 342 8.98 -15.69 -1.20
N ALA A 343 10.26 -15.71 -1.56
CA ALA A 343 10.81 -16.76 -2.40
C ALA A 343 10.73 -18.15 -1.71
N LEU A 344 11.07 -18.22 -0.41
CA LEU A 344 11.01 -19.45 0.39
C LEU A 344 9.57 -19.92 0.65
N ALA A 345 8.60 -18.99 0.74
CA ALA A 345 7.19 -19.32 0.91
C ALA A 345 6.49 -19.75 -0.40
N GLY A 346 7.22 -19.85 -1.52
CA GLY A 346 6.69 -20.24 -2.82
C GLY A 346 6.27 -19.07 -3.73
N TYR A 347 6.29 -17.84 -3.23
CA TYR A 347 5.91 -16.63 -4.00
C TYR A 347 7.07 -16.05 -4.82
N TRP A 348 7.99 -16.87 -5.30
CA TRP A 348 9.14 -16.44 -6.09
C TRP A 348 8.79 -15.62 -7.34
N PRO A 349 7.65 -15.85 -8.07
CA PRO A 349 7.30 -15.00 -9.20
C PRO A 349 6.97 -13.56 -8.76
N PHE A 350 6.32 -13.41 -7.60
CA PHE A 350 6.00 -12.10 -7.04
C PHE A 350 7.27 -11.40 -6.51
N ALA A 351 8.18 -12.14 -5.86
CA ALA A 351 9.48 -11.61 -5.46
C ALA A 351 10.30 -11.13 -6.66
N LEU A 352 10.30 -11.90 -7.76
CA LEU A 352 10.95 -11.52 -9.01
C LEU A 352 10.32 -10.26 -9.63
N LEU A 353 8.99 -10.16 -9.63
CA LEU A 353 8.28 -8.95 -10.10
C LEU A 353 8.73 -7.72 -9.32
N ILE A 354 8.79 -7.81 -7.98
CA ILE A 354 9.28 -6.70 -7.13
C ILE A 354 10.72 -6.34 -7.50
N LEU A 355 11.60 -7.32 -7.66
CA LEU A 355 12.99 -7.08 -8.07
C LEU A 355 13.07 -6.35 -9.42
N VAL A 356 12.33 -6.79 -10.42
CA VAL A 356 12.27 -6.12 -11.73
C VAL A 356 11.77 -4.67 -11.58
N MET A 357 10.74 -4.44 -10.78
CA MET A 357 10.24 -3.10 -10.51
C MET A 357 11.27 -2.23 -9.77
N MET A 358 12.02 -2.80 -8.83
CA MET A 358 13.10 -2.10 -8.13
C MET A 358 14.20 -1.65 -9.12
N PHE A 359 14.65 -2.55 -10.00
CA PHE A 359 15.69 -2.22 -11.00
C PHE A 359 15.21 -1.16 -12.00
N THR A 360 13.93 -1.19 -12.39
CA THR A 360 13.39 -0.26 -13.41
C THR A 360 12.99 1.10 -12.83
N ARG A 361 12.73 1.20 -11.51
CA ARG A 361 12.17 2.41 -10.87
C ARG A 361 13.06 3.05 -9.81
N GLY A 362 14.38 2.84 -9.83
CA GLY A 362 15.31 3.56 -8.98
C GLY A 362 15.87 2.79 -7.78
N GLY A 363 15.88 1.46 -7.83
CA GLY A 363 16.63 0.63 -6.89
C GLY A 363 15.95 0.46 -5.53
N TRP A 364 16.75 0.40 -4.47
CA TRP A 364 16.34 0.08 -3.09
C TRP A 364 15.62 1.20 -2.33
N ALA A 365 15.42 2.35 -2.96
CA ALA A 365 14.77 3.49 -2.31
C ALA A 365 13.26 3.24 -2.17
N GLY A 366 12.77 3.32 -0.94
CA GLY A 366 11.34 3.40 -0.65
C GLY A 366 10.80 4.82 -0.86
N VAL A 367 9.52 5.03 -0.57
CA VAL A 367 8.95 6.38 -0.54
C VAL A 367 9.54 7.14 0.64
N GLU A 368 10.15 8.29 0.37
CA GLU A 368 10.76 9.13 1.38
C GLU A 368 9.78 10.17 1.91
N PRO A 369 9.57 10.25 3.23
CA PRO A 369 8.82 11.34 3.82
C PRO A 369 9.62 12.65 3.74
N LEU A 370 8.94 13.79 3.71
CA LEU A 370 9.61 15.10 3.71
C LEU A 370 10.40 15.33 5.00
N ASP A 371 9.81 15.01 6.16
CA ASP A 371 10.50 14.93 7.44
C ASP A 371 10.90 13.48 7.74
N ASP A 372 12.19 13.18 7.55
CA ASP A 372 12.77 11.87 7.86
C ASP A 372 13.56 11.87 9.19
N VAL A 373 13.58 12.99 9.88
CA VAL A 373 14.31 13.17 11.14
C VAL A 373 13.45 12.78 12.33
N SER A 374 12.18 13.17 12.31
CA SER A 374 11.24 12.94 13.40
C SER A 374 10.88 11.46 13.53
N SER A 375 10.97 10.97 14.77
CA SER A 375 10.63 9.57 15.06
C SER A 375 9.13 9.30 14.94
N LEU A 376 8.80 8.02 14.68
CA LEU A 376 7.42 7.53 14.68
C LEU A 376 6.75 7.74 16.04
N SER A 377 5.51 8.21 16.06
CA SER A 377 4.74 8.45 17.28
C SER A 377 4.44 7.15 18.06
N LYS A 378 4.24 7.27 19.39
CA LYS A 378 4.05 6.11 20.29
C LYS A 378 2.85 5.24 19.88
N GLY A 379 1.71 5.84 19.51
CA GLY A 379 0.52 5.10 19.07
C GLY A 379 0.79 4.24 17.83
N ARG A 380 1.56 4.76 16.85
CA ARG A 380 1.91 4.02 15.63
C ARG A 380 2.92 2.90 15.88
N LYS A 381 3.74 3.00 16.92
CA LYS A 381 4.59 1.87 17.35
C LYS A 381 3.74 0.69 17.85
N VAL A 382 2.59 0.95 18.49
CA VAL A 382 1.64 -0.11 18.86
C VAL A 382 0.98 -0.70 17.60
N LEU A 383 0.54 0.13 16.67
CA LEU A 383 -0.03 -0.32 15.39
C LEU A 383 0.98 -1.12 14.55
N PHE A 384 2.28 -0.84 14.68
CA PHE A 384 3.34 -1.63 14.06
C PHE A 384 3.33 -3.10 14.56
N VAL A 385 3.14 -3.32 15.85
CA VAL A 385 2.99 -4.66 16.41
C VAL A 385 1.74 -5.35 15.84
N LEU A 386 0.64 -4.61 15.70
CA LEU A 386 -0.58 -5.13 15.06
C LEU A 386 -0.33 -5.51 13.59
N ALA A 387 0.43 -4.72 12.83
CA ALA A 387 0.79 -5.07 11.46
C ALA A 387 1.58 -6.40 11.38
N ILE A 388 2.49 -6.64 12.33
CA ILE A 388 3.20 -7.92 12.44
C ILE A 388 2.22 -9.06 12.76
N ALA A 389 1.28 -8.86 13.68
CA ALA A 389 0.26 -9.87 13.99
C ALA A 389 -0.60 -10.20 12.76
N MET A 390 -1.02 -9.19 11.98
CA MET A 390 -1.76 -9.38 10.73
C MET A 390 -0.93 -10.18 9.71
N LEU A 391 0.37 -9.88 9.57
CA LEU A 391 1.27 -10.62 8.69
C LEU A 391 1.31 -12.11 9.05
N VAL A 392 1.43 -12.44 10.35
CA VAL A 392 1.46 -13.83 10.85
C VAL A 392 0.11 -14.53 10.62
N LEU A 393 -1.02 -13.85 10.92
CA LEU A 393 -2.36 -14.41 10.75
C LEU A 393 -2.72 -14.68 9.29
N CYS A 394 -2.20 -13.87 8.37
CA CYS A 394 -2.44 -14.02 6.93
C CYS A 394 -1.37 -14.90 6.23
N PHE A 395 -0.34 -15.34 6.95
CA PHE A 395 0.73 -16.16 6.38
C PHE A 395 0.20 -17.48 5.87
N MET A 396 0.60 -17.81 4.63
CA MET A 396 0.35 -19.10 4.00
C MET A 396 1.53 -19.45 3.07
N ILE A 397 1.72 -20.70 2.76
CA ILE A 397 2.71 -21.22 1.79
C ILE A 397 1.96 -21.63 0.51
N PHE A 398 2.52 -21.22 -0.62
CA PHE A 398 1.97 -21.56 -1.95
C PHE A 398 2.53 -22.87 -2.50
#